data_0798fdb12d85ad6a74c1b4e5ef21a2e5
#
_entry.id   0798fdb12d85ad6a74c1b4e5ef21a2e5
#
_cell.length_a   1.000
_cell.length_b   1.000
_cell.length_c   1.000
_cell.angle_alpha   90.00
_cell.angle_beta   90.00
_cell.angle_gamma   90.00
#
_symmetry.space_group_name_H-M   'P 1'
#
loop_
_entity.id
_entity.type
_entity.pdbx_description
1 polymer ?
#
loop_
_entity_poly.entity_id
_entity_poly.type
_entity_poly.pdbx_seq_one_letter_code
_entity_poly.pdbx_strand_id
1 'polypeptide(L)'
;DTNGEAGGRELPIVLPFTLTLAAQHFDHIGETDKATKLISEAIEHTPTLPELYCVAGRIWKHAGAEVMASEYFEEARGLDLADKYVNSKSAAYLARKGDTEKAEATASLFPGDRKPNFHEMQTLWFENKIGRAEFRKGDRGRSLKQLCATLRHFEEFLEDQYDFHGYCLRRGAFISYVQALRMMDRIHSHRAFRHAAKFVVKIFLSLYAEKDAAARADAAGKAGAGQGE
;
A
#
# COMPACT_ATOMS: atom_id res chain seq x y z
N ASP A 1 0.77 -3.80 -62.82
CA ASP A 1 1.19 -2.58 -62.11
C ASP A 1 0.22 -2.28 -60.98
N THR A 2 0.39 -2.92 -59.85
CA THR A 2 -0.30 -2.57 -58.61
C THR A 2 0.73 -2.54 -57.50
N ASN A 3 1.55 -1.51 -57.47
CA ASN A 3 2.26 -1.13 -56.25
C ASN A 3 1.26 -0.49 -55.27
N GLY A 4 0.52 -1.34 -54.55
CA GLY A 4 -0.23 -0.94 -53.38
C GLY A 4 0.76 -0.66 -52.28
N GLU A 5 0.92 0.58 -51.91
CA GLU A 5 1.59 1.02 -50.70
C GLU A 5 0.93 0.30 -49.52
N ALA A 6 1.60 -0.72 -49.02
CA ALA A 6 1.34 -1.25 -47.69
C ALA A 6 1.87 -0.22 -46.70
N GLY A 7 1.17 0.90 -46.56
CA GLY A 7 1.27 1.74 -45.38
C GLY A 7 0.94 0.88 -44.20
N GLY A 8 1.96 0.50 -43.44
CA GLY A 8 1.80 -0.36 -42.28
C GLY A 8 0.81 0.27 -41.33
N ARG A 9 -0.45 -0.20 -41.35
CA ARG A 9 -1.48 0.24 -40.43
C ARG A 9 -1.05 -0.24 -39.07
N GLU A 10 -0.63 0.67 -38.21
CA GLU A 10 -0.26 0.34 -36.86
C GLU A 10 -1.39 -0.43 -36.18
N LEU A 11 -1.02 -1.41 -35.38
CA LEU A 11 -2.01 -2.17 -34.59
C LEU A 11 -2.73 -1.20 -33.65
N PRO A 12 -4.06 -1.27 -33.51
CA PRO A 12 -4.83 -0.36 -32.67
C PRO A 12 -4.33 -0.26 -31.23
N ILE A 13 -3.68 -1.32 -30.73
CA ILE A 13 -3.14 -1.39 -29.38
C ILE A 13 -1.87 -0.53 -29.17
N VAL A 14 -1.16 -0.16 -30.23
CA VAL A 14 0.07 0.64 -30.13
C VAL A 14 -0.20 2.03 -29.56
N LEU A 15 -1.29 2.65 -30.00
CA LEU A 15 -1.65 4.01 -29.57
C LEU A 15 -1.86 4.11 -28.05
N PRO A 16 -2.73 3.32 -27.40
CA PRO A 16 -2.96 3.44 -25.96
C PRO A 16 -1.70 3.14 -25.14
N PHE A 17 -0.84 2.22 -25.55
CA PHE A 17 0.43 1.98 -24.87
C PHE A 17 1.44 3.12 -25.05
N THR A 18 1.49 3.73 -26.22
CA THR A 18 2.35 4.90 -26.48
C THR A 18 1.89 6.10 -25.64
N LEU A 19 0.58 6.39 -25.62
CA LEU A 19 -0.01 7.42 -24.76
C LEU A 19 0.27 7.16 -23.28
N THR A 20 0.15 5.91 -22.85
CA THR A 20 0.44 5.49 -21.48
C THR A 20 1.90 5.71 -21.11
N LEU A 21 2.85 5.36 -21.99
CA LEU A 21 4.28 5.59 -21.76
C LEU A 21 4.57 7.10 -21.66
N ALA A 22 4.00 7.90 -22.55
CA ALA A 22 4.14 9.36 -22.50
C ALA A 22 3.52 9.93 -21.21
N ALA A 23 2.34 9.45 -20.80
CA ALA A 23 1.70 9.87 -19.53
C ALA A 23 2.58 9.55 -18.32
N GLN A 24 3.16 8.35 -18.26
CA GLN A 24 4.09 7.97 -17.19
C GLN A 24 5.36 8.83 -17.18
N HIS A 25 5.86 9.20 -18.34
CA HIS A 25 7.00 10.09 -18.44
C HIS A 25 6.68 11.49 -17.90
N PHE A 26 5.53 12.07 -18.30
CA PHE A 26 5.10 13.38 -17.81
C PHE A 26 4.80 13.35 -16.29
N ASP A 27 4.21 12.26 -15.78
CA ASP A 27 4.04 12.05 -14.33
C ASP A 27 5.40 12.02 -13.60
N HIS A 28 6.40 11.36 -14.19
CA HIS A 28 7.73 11.27 -13.59
C HIS A 28 8.43 12.63 -13.47
N ILE A 29 8.26 13.52 -14.45
CA ILE A 29 8.83 14.86 -14.41
C ILE A 29 7.95 15.90 -13.71
N GLY A 30 6.78 15.49 -13.16
CA GLY A 30 5.87 16.34 -12.40
C GLY A 30 4.88 17.18 -13.22
N GLU A 31 4.77 16.93 -14.51
CA GLU A 31 3.83 17.59 -15.44
C GLU A 31 2.45 16.90 -15.38
N THR A 32 1.77 17.03 -14.25
CA THR A 32 0.53 16.30 -13.95
C THR A 32 -0.58 16.54 -14.96
N ASP A 33 -0.76 17.77 -15.45
CA ASP A 33 -1.83 18.12 -16.39
C ASP A 33 -1.64 17.42 -17.75
N LYS A 34 -0.39 17.31 -18.20
CA LYS A 34 -0.07 16.59 -19.44
C LYS A 34 -0.25 15.09 -19.26
N ALA A 35 0.18 14.57 -18.10
CA ALA A 35 0.04 13.16 -17.76
C ALA A 35 -1.42 12.73 -17.70
N THR A 36 -2.27 13.51 -17.05
CA THR A 36 -3.71 13.22 -16.93
C THR A 36 -4.41 13.29 -18.27
N LYS A 37 -4.10 14.28 -19.11
CA LYS A 37 -4.68 14.40 -20.45
C LYS A 37 -4.36 13.18 -21.31
N LEU A 38 -3.09 12.77 -21.37
CA LEU A 38 -2.66 11.63 -22.19
C LEU A 38 -3.25 10.30 -21.72
N ILE A 39 -3.34 10.09 -20.40
CA ILE A 39 -3.93 8.85 -19.90
C ILE A 39 -5.45 8.82 -20.09
N SER A 40 -6.13 9.96 -20.04
CA SER A 40 -7.54 10.05 -20.37
C SER A 40 -7.82 9.73 -21.83
N GLU A 41 -7.01 10.24 -22.75
CA GLU A 41 -7.08 9.93 -24.18
C GLU A 41 -6.86 8.41 -24.42
N ALA A 42 -5.91 7.80 -23.72
CA ALA A 42 -5.69 6.35 -23.80
C ALA A 42 -6.91 5.55 -23.30
N ILE A 43 -7.55 5.98 -22.21
CA ILE A 43 -8.77 5.35 -21.65
C ILE A 43 -9.95 5.52 -22.62
N GLU A 44 -10.14 6.72 -23.20
CA GLU A 44 -11.19 6.94 -24.20
C GLU A 44 -11.03 6.03 -25.41
N HIS A 45 -9.79 5.81 -25.85
CA HIS A 45 -9.49 4.91 -26.97
C HIS A 45 -9.77 3.44 -26.63
N THR A 46 -9.41 2.99 -25.41
CA THR A 46 -9.54 1.58 -25.00
C THR A 46 -10.04 1.48 -23.56
N PRO A 47 -11.36 1.71 -23.31
CA PRO A 47 -11.92 1.80 -21.98
C PRO A 47 -11.98 0.47 -21.22
N THR A 48 -11.70 -0.65 -21.88
CA THR A 48 -11.76 -1.99 -21.27
C THR A 48 -10.41 -2.51 -20.75
N LEU A 49 -9.35 -1.67 -20.80
CA LEU A 49 -8.00 -2.08 -20.40
C LEU A 49 -7.68 -1.63 -18.97
N PRO A 50 -7.66 -2.53 -17.96
CA PRO A 50 -7.48 -2.18 -16.55
C PRO A 50 -6.17 -1.46 -16.24
N GLU A 51 -5.12 -1.76 -17.01
CA GLU A 51 -3.78 -1.17 -16.83
C GLU A 51 -3.79 0.35 -16.99
N LEU A 52 -4.62 0.90 -17.87
CA LEU A 52 -4.75 2.34 -18.08
C LEU A 52 -5.28 3.04 -16.82
N TYR A 53 -6.30 2.46 -16.21
CA TYR A 53 -6.87 2.95 -14.96
C TYR A 53 -5.87 2.82 -13.80
N CYS A 54 -5.07 1.76 -13.76
CA CYS A 54 -3.99 1.62 -12.80
C CYS A 54 -2.91 2.72 -12.97
N VAL A 55 -2.62 3.14 -14.19
CA VAL A 55 -1.70 4.25 -14.46
C VAL A 55 -2.34 5.57 -14.03
N ALA A 56 -3.60 5.83 -14.41
CA ALA A 56 -4.34 7.01 -14.00
C ALA A 56 -4.38 7.14 -12.47
N GLY A 57 -4.73 6.08 -11.76
CA GLY A 57 -4.72 6.06 -10.29
C GLY A 57 -3.34 6.37 -9.69
N ARG A 58 -2.23 5.97 -10.33
CA ARG A 58 -0.88 6.33 -9.88
C ARG A 58 -0.57 7.81 -10.10
N ILE A 59 -0.96 8.38 -11.23
CA ILE A 59 -0.80 9.80 -11.55
C ILE A 59 -1.56 10.65 -10.51
N TRP A 60 -2.82 10.34 -10.26
CA TRP A 60 -3.63 11.05 -9.25
C TRP A 60 -3.08 10.91 -7.83
N LYS A 61 -2.50 9.76 -7.50
CA LYS A 61 -1.79 9.59 -6.22
C LYS A 61 -0.58 10.53 -6.12
N HIS A 62 0.21 10.70 -7.20
CA HIS A 62 1.36 11.60 -7.19
C HIS A 62 0.92 13.06 -7.10
N ALA A 63 -0.22 13.40 -7.70
CA ALA A 63 -0.87 14.69 -7.57
C ALA A 63 -1.47 14.96 -6.17
N GLY A 64 -1.48 13.95 -5.27
CA GLY A 64 -2.06 14.09 -3.93
C GLY A 64 -3.56 13.87 -3.85
N ALA A 65 -4.26 13.57 -4.94
CA ALA A 65 -5.70 13.33 -5.01
C ALA A 65 -6.02 11.87 -4.66
N GLU A 66 -5.98 11.53 -3.36
CA GLU A 66 -6.14 10.15 -2.87
C GLU A 66 -7.53 9.55 -3.19
N VAL A 67 -8.57 10.38 -3.25
CA VAL A 67 -9.93 9.96 -3.59
C VAL A 67 -9.98 9.51 -5.05
N MET A 68 -9.57 10.37 -5.98
CA MET A 68 -9.51 10.06 -7.41
C MET A 68 -8.65 8.83 -7.68
N ALA A 69 -7.49 8.74 -7.03
CA ALA A 69 -6.62 7.58 -7.16
C ALA A 69 -7.31 6.27 -6.75
N SER A 70 -8.11 6.30 -5.69
CA SER A 70 -8.87 5.14 -5.23
C SER A 70 -10.00 4.76 -6.21
N GLU A 71 -10.69 5.73 -6.79
CA GLU A 71 -11.76 5.52 -7.75
C GLU A 71 -11.24 4.83 -9.02
N TYR A 72 -10.15 5.33 -9.60
CA TYR A 72 -9.53 4.68 -10.75
C TYR A 72 -9.10 3.23 -10.49
N PHE A 73 -8.59 2.92 -9.29
CA PHE A 73 -8.26 1.54 -8.94
C PHE A 73 -9.50 0.67 -8.71
N GLU A 74 -10.63 1.23 -8.24
CA GLU A 74 -11.90 0.50 -8.16
C GLU A 74 -12.47 0.23 -9.56
N GLU A 75 -12.37 1.16 -10.49
CA GLU A 75 -12.74 0.96 -11.89
C GLU A 75 -11.90 -0.13 -12.54
N ALA A 76 -10.55 -0.06 -12.38
CA ALA A 76 -9.66 -1.12 -12.85
C ALA A 76 -10.06 -2.50 -12.33
N ARG A 77 -10.39 -2.59 -11.01
CA ARG A 77 -10.85 -3.84 -10.40
C ARG A 77 -12.20 -4.30 -10.95
N GLY A 78 -13.10 -3.37 -11.27
CA GLY A 78 -14.39 -3.67 -11.88
C GLY A 78 -14.27 -4.30 -13.28
N LEU A 79 -13.22 -3.95 -14.03
CA LEU A 79 -12.95 -4.49 -15.36
C LEU A 79 -12.36 -5.91 -15.32
N ASP A 80 -11.58 -6.24 -14.30
CA ASP A 80 -11.04 -7.60 -14.09
C ASP A 80 -11.12 -7.99 -12.61
N LEU A 81 -12.21 -8.67 -12.26
CA LEU A 81 -12.44 -9.17 -10.90
C LEU A 81 -11.56 -10.37 -10.53
N ALA A 82 -10.92 -11.01 -11.50
CA ALA A 82 -10.04 -12.16 -11.28
C ALA A 82 -8.59 -11.75 -11.05
N ASP A 83 -8.21 -10.51 -11.37
CA ASP A 83 -6.84 -10.02 -11.18
C ASP A 83 -6.55 -9.72 -9.71
N LYS A 84 -5.74 -10.61 -9.12
CA LYS A 84 -5.25 -10.50 -7.74
C LYS A 84 -4.40 -9.25 -7.48
N TYR A 85 -3.63 -8.82 -8.48
CA TYR A 85 -2.79 -7.63 -8.36
C TYR A 85 -3.64 -6.36 -8.29
N VAL A 86 -4.58 -6.20 -9.21
CA VAL A 86 -5.48 -5.04 -9.25
C VAL A 86 -6.32 -4.98 -7.98
N ASN A 87 -6.86 -6.12 -7.52
CA ASN A 87 -7.60 -6.20 -6.26
C ASN A 87 -6.75 -5.76 -5.05
N SER A 88 -5.51 -6.25 -4.94
CA SER A 88 -4.61 -5.84 -3.85
C SER A 88 -4.24 -4.36 -3.92
N LYS A 89 -4.11 -3.81 -5.13
CA LYS A 89 -3.87 -2.37 -5.32
C LYS A 89 -5.10 -1.55 -4.92
N SER A 90 -6.30 -1.93 -5.37
CA SER A 90 -7.54 -1.27 -4.97
C SER A 90 -7.69 -1.23 -3.44
N ALA A 91 -7.53 -2.36 -2.75
CA ALA A 91 -7.54 -2.42 -1.30
C ALA A 91 -6.51 -1.47 -0.65
N ALA A 92 -5.29 -1.40 -1.21
CA ALA A 92 -4.24 -0.52 -0.72
C ALA A 92 -4.57 0.97 -0.90
N TYR A 93 -5.28 1.34 -1.97
CA TYR A 93 -5.70 2.73 -2.22
C TYR A 93 -6.94 3.12 -1.41
N LEU A 94 -7.87 2.20 -1.19
CA LEU A 94 -8.98 2.37 -0.24
C LEU A 94 -8.46 2.65 1.18
N ALA A 95 -7.51 1.86 1.66
CA ALA A 95 -6.85 2.12 2.93
C ALA A 95 -6.14 3.48 2.96
N ARG A 96 -5.54 3.90 1.84
CA ARG A 96 -4.89 5.21 1.73
C ARG A 96 -5.89 6.37 1.80
N LYS A 97 -7.04 6.24 1.16
CA LYS A 97 -8.18 7.17 1.25
C LYS A 97 -8.75 7.26 2.68
N GLY A 98 -8.56 6.22 3.50
CA GLY A 98 -9.08 6.12 4.87
C GLY A 98 -10.27 5.16 5.01
N ASP A 99 -10.72 4.53 3.93
CA ASP A 99 -11.80 3.55 3.96
C ASP A 99 -11.24 2.15 4.29
N THR A 100 -10.92 1.96 5.56
CA THR A 100 -10.26 0.73 6.04
C THR A 100 -11.18 -0.47 6.01
N GLU A 101 -12.47 -0.28 6.26
CA GLU A 101 -13.46 -1.38 6.24
C GLU A 101 -13.65 -1.92 4.81
N LYS A 102 -13.81 -1.04 3.82
CA LYS A 102 -13.90 -1.43 2.43
C LYS A 102 -12.59 -2.03 1.93
N ALA A 103 -11.44 -1.51 2.40
CA ALA A 103 -10.14 -2.07 2.08
C ALA A 103 -9.99 -3.52 2.59
N GLU A 104 -10.43 -3.82 3.81
CA GLU A 104 -10.45 -5.16 4.39
C GLU A 104 -11.38 -6.09 3.60
N ALA A 105 -12.60 -5.64 3.30
CA ALA A 105 -13.55 -6.40 2.50
C ALA A 105 -12.98 -6.73 1.11
N THR A 106 -12.38 -5.74 0.42
CA THR A 106 -11.78 -5.92 -0.90
C THR A 106 -10.59 -6.88 -0.86
N ALA A 107 -9.68 -6.73 0.11
CA ALA A 107 -8.54 -7.63 0.27
C ALA A 107 -8.97 -9.08 0.58
N SER A 108 -10.10 -9.25 1.26
CA SER A 108 -10.64 -10.55 1.66
C SER A 108 -11.25 -11.38 0.52
N LEU A 109 -11.38 -10.82 -0.68
CA LEU A 109 -11.99 -11.54 -1.82
C LEU A 109 -11.10 -12.67 -2.37
N PHE A 110 -9.79 -12.62 -2.15
CA PHE A 110 -8.85 -13.54 -2.83
C PHE A 110 -8.31 -14.74 -2.03
N PRO A 111 -8.40 -14.86 -0.72
CA PRO A 111 -7.93 -16.06 -0.03
C PRO A 111 -8.87 -17.26 -0.07
N GLY A 112 -9.89 -17.26 -0.92
CA GLY A 112 -10.81 -18.39 -1.08
C GLY A 112 -11.97 -18.39 -0.06
N ASP A 113 -12.59 -19.56 0.16
CA ASP A 113 -13.85 -19.72 0.91
C ASP A 113 -13.76 -19.46 2.42
N ARG A 114 -12.59 -19.22 2.97
CA ARG A 114 -12.39 -18.89 4.39
C ARG A 114 -12.06 -17.41 4.55
N LYS A 115 -12.62 -16.79 5.60
CA LYS A 115 -12.20 -15.42 5.97
C LYS A 115 -10.69 -15.41 6.20
N PRO A 116 -9.92 -14.61 5.46
CA PRO A 116 -8.48 -14.59 5.60
C PRO A 116 -8.11 -14.02 6.96
N ASN A 117 -7.20 -14.68 7.64
CA ASN A 117 -6.49 -14.09 8.73
C ASN A 117 -5.20 -13.45 8.19
N PHE A 118 -5.24 -12.14 7.93
CA PHE A 118 -4.09 -11.41 7.38
C PHE A 118 -2.85 -11.47 8.27
N HIS A 119 -3.02 -11.66 9.58
CA HIS A 119 -1.92 -11.83 10.52
C HIS A 119 -1.27 -13.21 10.38
N GLU A 120 -2.04 -14.29 10.32
CA GLU A 120 -1.51 -15.63 10.07
C GLU A 120 -0.85 -15.75 8.69
N MET A 121 -1.35 -14.99 7.70
CA MET A 121 -0.75 -14.91 6.37
C MET A 121 0.48 -13.98 6.31
N GLN A 122 0.87 -13.36 7.42
CA GLN A 122 1.99 -12.42 7.51
C GLN A 122 1.95 -11.36 6.42
N THR A 123 0.80 -10.74 6.19
CA THR A 123 0.53 -9.84 5.07
C THR A 123 1.04 -8.43 5.37
N LEU A 124 2.35 -8.25 5.43
CA LEU A 124 3.05 -7.03 5.84
C LEU A 124 2.58 -5.75 5.14
N TRP A 125 2.28 -5.86 3.83
CA TRP A 125 1.83 -4.69 3.06
C TRP A 125 0.47 -4.19 3.53
N PHE A 126 -0.45 -5.13 3.83
CA PHE A 126 -1.81 -4.83 4.25
C PHE A 126 -1.80 -4.25 5.66
N GLU A 127 -1.18 -4.94 6.62
CA GLU A 127 -1.04 -4.49 8.01
C GLU A 127 -0.46 -3.07 8.11
N ASN A 128 0.62 -2.79 7.38
CA ASN A 128 1.21 -1.46 7.33
C ASN A 128 0.27 -0.41 6.73
N LYS A 129 -0.52 -0.76 5.70
CA LYS A 129 -1.46 0.18 5.07
C LYS A 129 -2.62 0.50 6.00
N ILE A 130 -3.24 -0.52 6.59
CA ILE A 130 -4.34 -0.35 7.55
C ILE A 130 -3.85 0.36 8.80
N GLY A 131 -2.73 -0.08 9.41
CA GLY A 131 -2.19 0.55 10.60
C GLY A 131 -1.91 2.05 10.42
N ARG A 132 -1.38 2.44 9.26
CA ARG A 132 -1.17 3.87 8.92
C ARG A 132 -2.47 4.63 8.66
N ALA A 133 -3.46 3.99 8.08
CA ALA A 133 -4.77 4.59 7.86
C ALA A 133 -5.49 4.86 9.19
N GLU A 134 -5.49 3.87 10.09
CA GLU A 134 -6.07 4.00 11.43
C GLU A 134 -5.32 5.05 12.27
N PHE A 135 -3.99 5.16 12.14
CA PHE A 135 -3.22 6.24 12.76
C PHE A 135 -3.72 7.63 12.30
N ARG A 136 -3.99 7.81 11.01
CA ARG A 136 -4.50 9.08 10.47
C ARG A 136 -5.92 9.40 10.92
N LYS A 137 -6.75 8.36 11.15
CA LYS A 137 -8.09 8.49 11.73
C LYS A 137 -8.06 8.82 13.23
N GLY A 138 -6.92 8.65 13.90
CA GLY A 138 -6.79 8.81 15.34
C GLY A 138 -7.09 7.54 16.14
N ASP A 139 -7.45 6.43 15.51
CA ASP A 139 -7.64 5.13 16.19
C ASP A 139 -6.28 4.48 16.47
N ARG A 140 -5.70 4.86 17.61
CA ARG A 140 -4.40 4.37 18.06
C ARG A 140 -4.41 2.88 18.38
N GLY A 141 -5.53 2.37 18.90
CA GLY A 141 -5.67 0.96 19.30
C GLY A 141 -5.61 0.04 18.07
N ARG A 142 -6.44 0.31 17.06
CA ARG A 142 -6.41 -0.43 15.79
C ARG A 142 -5.09 -0.25 15.05
N SER A 143 -4.53 0.95 15.07
CA SER A 143 -3.22 1.22 14.47
C SER A 143 -2.12 0.38 15.11
N LEU A 144 -2.02 0.37 16.45
CA LEU A 144 -1.02 -0.44 17.17
C LEU A 144 -1.21 -1.93 16.91
N LYS A 145 -2.44 -2.43 16.90
CA LYS A 145 -2.72 -3.85 16.61
C LYS A 145 -2.06 -4.28 15.29
N GLN A 146 -2.26 -3.52 14.22
CA GLN A 146 -1.73 -3.85 12.89
C GLN A 146 -0.20 -3.68 12.81
N LEU A 147 0.31 -2.57 13.34
CA LEU A 147 1.73 -2.26 13.23
C LEU A 147 2.60 -3.16 14.14
N CYS A 148 2.12 -3.50 15.34
CA CYS A 148 2.82 -4.44 16.22
C CYS A 148 2.79 -5.87 15.66
N ALA A 149 1.71 -6.28 14.96
CA ALA A 149 1.70 -7.55 14.25
C ALA A 149 2.81 -7.59 13.20
N THR A 150 2.96 -6.53 12.39
CA THR A 150 4.09 -6.42 11.45
C THR A 150 5.44 -6.58 12.15
N LEU A 151 5.67 -5.95 13.30
CA LEU A 151 6.95 -6.08 14.01
C LEU A 151 7.19 -7.51 14.49
N ARG A 152 6.14 -8.16 15.03
CA ARG A 152 6.21 -9.56 15.50
C ARG A 152 6.58 -10.53 14.38
N HIS A 153 6.07 -10.33 13.16
CA HIS A 153 6.43 -11.18 12.02
C HIS A 153 7.92 -11.16 11.72
N PHE A 154 8.63 -10.07 12.00
CA PHE A 154 10.09 -10.02 11.84
C PHE A 154 10.82 -10.82 12.92
N GLU A 155 10.26 -10.94 14.11
CA GLU A 155 10.76 -11.84 15.16
C GLU A 155 10.52 -13.30 14.75
N GLU A 156 9.31 -13.62 14.28
CA GLU A 156 8.94 -14.94 13.74
C GLU A 156 9.88 -15.36 12.57
N PHE A 157 10.19 -14.44 11.65
CA PHE A 157 11.15 -14.74 10.58
C PHE A 157 12.55 -15.10 11.08
N LEU A 158 12.98 -14.54 12.20
CA LEU A 158 14.25 -14.89 12.82
C LEU A 158 14.20 -16.25 13.50
N GLU A 159 13.09 -16.59 14.14
CA GLU A 159 12.88 -17.86 14.82
C GLU A 159 12.75 -19.02 13.80
N ASP A 160 12.05 -18.82 12.69
CA ASP A 160 11.75 -19.84 11.68
C ASP A 160 12.86 -20.08 10.66
N GLN A 161 14.04 -19.47 10.81
CA GLN A 161 15.14 -19.58 9.84
C GLN A 161 15.51 -21.03 9.50
N TYR A 162 15.52 -21.91 10.49
CA TYR A 162 15.94 -23.29 10.29
C TYR A 162 15.05 -24.05 9.30
N ASP A 163 13.74 -23.93 9.45
CA ASP A 163 12.77 -24.56 8.54
C ASP A 163 12.81 -23.95 7.14
N PHE A 164 13.03 -22.65 7.07
CA PHE A 164 13.19 -21.93 5.81
C PHE A 164 14.39 -22.42 4.99
N HIS A 165 15.54 -22.68 5.61
CA HIS A 165 16.70 -23.24 4.93
C HIS A 165 16.39 -24.60 4.28
N GLY A 166 15.78 -25.50 5.04
CA GLY A 166 15.37 -26.81 4.54
C GLY A 166 14.37 -26.75 3.39
N TYR A 167 13.39 -25.84 3.49
CA TYR A 167 12.39 -25.63 2.45
C TYR A 167 13.00 -25.12 1.15
N CYS A 168 13.84 -24.10 1.18
CA CYS A 168 14.46 -23.50 0.00
C CYS A 168 15.34 -24.49 -0.76
N LEU A 169 16.10 -25.33 -0.05
CA LEU A 169 16.93 -26.37 -0.65
C LEU A 169 16.09 -27.42 -1.37
N ARG A 170 15.01 -27.90 -0.75
CA ARG A 170 14.12 -28.90 -1.36
C ARG A 170 13.38 -28.39 -2.60
N ARG A 171 13.05 -27.10 -2.63
CA ARG A 171 12.31 -26.46 -3.72
C ARG A 171 13.21 -25.89 -4.82
N GLY A 172 14.53 -25.91 -4.63
CA GLY A 172 15.49 -25.36 -5.61
C GLY A 172 15.39 -23.83 -5.78
N ALA A 173 14.83 -23.12 -4.78
CA ALA A 173 14.62 -21.68 -4.83
C ALA A 173 15.91 -20.89 -4.47
N PHE A 174 17.03 -21.21 -5.12
CA PHE A 174 18.36 -20.73 -4.72
C PHE A 174 18.54 -19.22 -4.80
N ILE A 175 18.00 -18.55 -5.82
CA ILE A 175 18.14 -17.09 -5.96
C ILE A 175 17.44 -16.39 -4.81
N SER A 176 16.18 -16.72 -4.55
CA SER A 176 15.39 -16.15 -3.44
C SER A 176 16.03 -16.49 -2.08
N TYR A 177 16.59 -17.70 -1.94
CA TYR A 177 17.29 -18.13 -0.75
C TYR A 177 18.54 -17.28 -0.46
N VAL A 178 19.40 -17.07 -1.45
CA VAL A 178 20.60 -16.22 -1.30
C VAL A 178 20.21 -14.78 -1.00
N GLN A 179 19.15 -14.26 -1.62
CA GLN A 179 18.62 -12.93 -1.32
C GLN A 179 18.13 -12.82 0.12
N ALA A 180 17.42 -13.83 0.61
CA ALA A 180 16.95 -13.87 1.99
C ALA A 180 18.12 -13.95 2.98
N LEU A 181 19.14 -14.80 2.74
CA LEU A 181 20.33 -14.85 3.57
C LEU A 181 21.05 -13.49 3.67
N ARG A 182 21.21 -12.80 2.55
CA ARG A 182 21.79 -11.45 2.53
C ARG A 182 20.95 -10.39 3.25
N MET A 183 19.65 -10.61 3.34
CA MET A 183 18.73 -9.74 4.07
C MET A 183 18.78 -9.98 5.58
N MET A 184 19.04 -11.23 6.03
CA MET A 184 18.96 -11.61 7.45
C MET A 184 19.85 -10.77 8.35
N ASP A 185 21.06 -10.42 7.93
CA ASP A 185 21.97 -9.55 8.69
C ASP A 185 21.41 -8.14 8.91
N ARG A 186 20.43 -7.73 8.10
CA ARG A 186 19.84 -6.41 8.08
C ARG A 186 18.31 -6.46 8.05
N ILE A 187 17.70 -7.50 8.60
CA ILE A 187 16.25 -7.76 8.49
C ILE A 187 15.42 -6.58 9.01
N HIS A 188 15.83 -5.97 10.12
CA HIS A 188 15.14 -4.79 10.68
C HIS A 188 15.32 -3.51 9.85
N SER A 189 16.23 -3.49 8.87
CA SER A 189 16.33 -2.40 7.90
C SER A 189 15.26 -2.49 6.80
N HIS A 190 14.50 -3.58 6.73
CA HIS A 190 13.45 -3.76 5.75
C HIS A 190 12.40 -2.65 5.85
N ARG A 191 11.90 -2.21 4.71
CA ARG A 191 10.98 -1.06 4.63
C ARG A 191 9.72 -1.25 5.47
N ALA A 192 9.14 -2.46 5.49
CA ALA A 192 7.93 -2.74 6.26
C ALA A 192 8.17 -2.57 7.77
N PHE A 193 9.28 -3.14 8.30
CA PHE A 193 9.67 -2.99 9.69
C PHE A 193 9.86 -1.51 10.07
N ARG A 194 10.68 -0.78 9.32
CA ARG A 194 10.96 0.64 9.61
C ARG A 194 9.70 1.50 9.60
N HIS A 195 8.76 1.21 8.69
CA HIS A 195 7.48 1.94 8.66
C HIS A 195 6.63 1.62 9.88
N ALA A 196 6.48 0.34 10.24
CA ALA A 196 5.72 -0.05 11.42
C ALA A 196 6.34 0.56 12.69
N ALA A 197 7.63 0.37 12.91
CA ALA A 197 8.34 0.90 14.07
C ALA A 197 8.21 2.43 14.20
N LYS A 198 8.35 3.16 13.09
CA LYS A 198 8.19 4.63 13.07
C LYS A 198 6.83 5.08 13.60
N PHE A 199 5.75 4.43 13.18
CA PHE A 199 4.40 4.81 13.61
C PHE A 199 4.09 4.33 15.03
N VAL A 200 4.56 3.14 15.42
CA VAL A 200 4.46 2.66 16.80
C VAL A 200 5.13 3.63 17.76
N VAL A 201 6.36 4.05 17.48
CA VAL A 201 7.09 5.05 18.30
C VAL A 201 6.32 6.38 18.36
N LYS A 202 5.76 6.86 17.24
CA LYS A 202 4.97 8.10 17.25
C LYS A 202 3.75 7.99 18.14
N ILE A 203 3.05 6.85 18.13
CA ILE A 203 1.86 6.63 18.96
C ILE A 203 2.27 6.63 20.43
N PHE A 204 3.31 5.90 20.81
CA PHE A 204 3.76 5.87 22.20
C PHE A 204 4.25 7.22 22.70
N LEU A 205 4.98 7.97 21.87
CA LEU A 205 5.39 9.34 22.24
C LEU A 205 4.18 10.27 22.44
N SER A 206 3.14 10.16 21.61
CA SER A 206 1.93 10.96 21.81
C SER A 206 1.17 10.57 23.09
N LEU A 207 1.08 9.28 23.39
CA LEU A 207 0.46 8.79 24.62
C LEU A 207 1.26 9.24 25.88
N TYR A 208 2.57 9.18 25.78
CA TYR A 208 3.43 9.67 26.87
C TYR A 208 3.24 11.17 27.13
N ALA A 209 3.24 11.98 26.06
CA ALA A 209 3.04 13.42 26.18
C ALA A 209 1.67 13.77 26.78
N GLU A 210 0.61 13.06 26.41
CA GLU A 210 -0.72 13.23 27.01
C GLU A 210 -0.75 12.88 28.50
N LYS A 211 -0.12 11.76 28.88
CA LYS A 211 0.01 11.35 30.27
C LYS A 211 0.78 12.37 31.11
N ASP A 212 1.88 12.88 30.56
CA ASP A 212 2.70 13.89 31.24
C ASP A 212 1.96 15.23 31.39
N ALA A 213 1.22 15.66 30.37
CA ALA A 213 0.37 16.85 30.43
C ALA A 213 -0.75 16.69 31.46
N ALA A 214 -1.40 15.55 31.53
CA ALA A 214 -2.43 15.26 32.53
C ALA A 214 -1.85 15.29 33.96
N ALA A 215 -0.70 14.65 34.16
CA ALA A 215 -0.02 14.67 35.46
C ALA A 215 0.36 16.07 35.93
N ARG A 216 0.81 16.93 35.02
CA ARG A 216 1.13 18.35 35.31
C ARG A 216 -0.13 19.15 35.62
N ALA A 217 -1.25 18.90 34.93
CA ALA A 217 -2.53 19.56 35.21
C ALA A 217 -3.06 19.18 36.60
N ASP A 218 -3.00 17.90 36.96
CA ASP A 218 -3.40 17.40 38.29
C ASP A 218 -2.52 17.99 39.40
N ALA A 219 -1.20 18.11 39.17
CA ALA A 219 -0.29 18.71 40.14
C ALA A 219 -0.59 20.22 40.33
N ALA A 220 -0.86 20.95 39.24
CA ALA A 220 -1.23 22.36 39.30
C ALA A 220 -2.59 22.58 40.02
N GLY A 221 -3.57 21.70 39.77
CA GLY A 221 -4.87 21.77 40.43
C GLY A 221 -4.77 21.53 41.95
N LYS A 222 -3.92 20.62 42.40
CA LYS A 222 -3.65 20.37 43.81
C LYS A 222 -2.91 21.52 44.50
N ALA A 223 -1.98 22.16 43.79
CA ALA A 223 -1.25 23.32 44.30
C ALA A 223 -2.13 24.58 44.49
N GLY A 224 -3.14 24.73 43.60
CA GLY A 224 -4.11 25.85 43.71
C GLY A 224 -5.15 25.65 44.81
N ALA A 225 -5.51 24.42 45.16
CA ALA A 225 -6.46 24.10 46.21
C ALA A 225 -5.90 24.22 47.63
N GLY A 226 -4.57 24.24 47.82
CA GLY A 226 -3.90 24.39 49.09
C GLY A 226 -3.60 25.84 49.56
N GLN A 227 -3.99 26.86 48.76
CA GLN A 227 -3.75 28.28 49.11
C GLN A 227 -5.05 29.03 49.51
N GLY A 228 -6.14 28.30 49.75
CA GLY A 228 -7.44 28.87 50.11
C GLY A 228 -7.92 28.63 51.55
N GLU A 229 -7.00 28.42 52.53
CA GLU A 229 -7.30 28.40 53.96
C GLU A 229 -6.57 29.49 54.70
#